data_9a838be2918c95f52f933c8397320917
#
_entry.id   9a838be2918c95f52f933c8397320917
#
_cell.length_a   1.000
_cell.length_b   1.000
_cell.length_c   1.000
_cell.angle_alpha   90.00
_cell.angle_beta   90.00
_cell.angle_gamma   90.00
#
_symmetry.space_group_name_H-M   'P 1'
#
loop_
_entity.id
_entity.type
_entity.pdbx_description
1 polymer ?
#
loop_
_entity_poly.entity_id
_entity_poly.type
_entity_poly.pdbx_seq_one_letter_code
_entity_poly.pdbx_strand_id
1 'polypeptide(L)'
;STDTTIKRVTATGVDVDGNSNVREFIEATMPLSYNLDPFTNLTVTNLGGSYRALGYTNDISNIDSSRRQAMYELNYVNVNTLMYRTGAINVSGSSQTRQTSLFFKAFYLTNKNIALPIKLISFDAKLRNNNVSLTWATAAEINNDFFTIERSTDGQTFEPILTKRGAGNS
;
A
#
# COMPACT_ATOMS: atom_id res chain seq x y z
N SER A 1 11.02 -2.84 -28.57
CA SER A 1 11.14 -3.04 -27.11
C SER A 1 9.89 -3.78 -26.67
N THR A 2 10.04 -5.03 -26.28
CA THR A 2 8.95 -5.80 -25.70
C THR A 2 8.86 -5.39 -24.23
N ASP A 3 7.82 -4.64 -23.88
CA ASP A 3 7.49 -4.33 -22.49
C ASP A 3 7.25 -5.64 -21.74
N THR A 4 8.15 -5.97 -20.82
CA THR A 4 8.03 -7.16 -20.00
C THR A 4 7.29 -6.82 -18.72
N THR A 5 6.01 -7.14 -18.66
CA THR A 5 5.23 -7.00 -17.45
C THR A 5 5.59 -8.08 -16.44
N ILE A 6 6.00 -7.70 -15.26
CA ILE A 6 6.22 -8.61 -14.13
C ILE A 6 4.85 -8.99 -13.56
N LYS A 7 4.46 -10.26 -13.73
CA LYS A 7 3.14 -10.73 -13.30
C LYS A 7 2.95 -10.69 -11.79
N ARG A 8 3.98 -11.01 -11.03
CA ARG A 8 3.96 -10.94 -9.56
C ARG A 8 5.35 -10.71 -9.02
N VAL A 9 5.49 -9.79 -8.07
CA VAL A 9 6.71 -9.57 -7.32
C VAL A 9 6.40 -9.20 -5.88
N THR A 10 7.17 -9.74 -4.96
CA THR A 10 7.22 -9.30 -3.57
C THR A 10 8.54 -8.62 -3.32
N ALA A 11 8.51 -7.42 -2.77
CA ALA A 11 9.68 -6.66 -2.37
C ALA A 11 9.59 -6.41 -0.88
N THR A 12 10.65 -6.70 -0.13
CA THR A 12 10.69 -6.51 1.31
C THR A 12 11.82 -5.57 1.68
N GLY A 13 11.46 -4.44 2.28
CA GLY A 13 12.40 -3.58 2.98
C GLY A 13 12.72 -4.15 4.34
N VAL A 14 13.99 -4.21 4.65
CA VAL A 14 14.51 -4.75 5.91
C VAL A 14 15.30 -3.66 6.59
N ASP A 15 15.23 -3.63 7.91
CA ASP A 15 15.92 -2.67 8.75
C ASP A 15 15.40 -1.24 8.56
N VAL A 16 14.09 -1.09 8.65
CA VAL A 16 13.42 0.20 8.65
C VAL A 16 13.17 0.60 10.10
N ASP A 17 14.11 1.28 10.69
CA ASP A 17 14.07 1.63 12.10
C ASP A 17 14.33 3.11 12.37
N GLY A 18 14.88 3.45 13.50
CA GLY A 18 15.24 4.81 13.87
C GLY A 18 15.55 4.95 15.34
N ASN A 19 15.89 6.16 15.71
CA ASN A 19 16.07 6.54 17.10
C ASN A 19 15.51 7.94 17.37
N SER A 20 15.87 8.54 18.49
CA SER A 20 15.40 9.89 18.84
C SER A 20 15.84 10.98 17.85
N ASN A 21 16.89 10.74 17.08
CA ASN A 21 17.50 11.74 16.19
C ASN A 21 17.11 11.54 14.72
N VAL A 22 16.98 10.31 14.29
CA VAL A 22 16.76 9.95 12.88
C VAL A 22 15.74 8.82 12.78
N ARG A 23 14.82 8.93 11.83
CA ARG A 23 13.86 7.88 11.47
C ARG A 23 14.06 7.48 10.02
N GLU A 24 14.26 6.20 9.79
CA GLU A 24 14.35 5.65 8.44
C GLU A 24 12.99 5.48 7.80
N PHE A 25 12.95 5.54 6.49
CA PHE A 25 11.74 5.26 5.74
C PHE A 25 12.03 4.49 4.45
N ILE A 26 11.03 3.74 4.05
CA ILE A 26 10.89 3.18 2.71
C ILE A 26 9.60 3.72 2.12
N GLU A 27 9.71 4.27 0.92
CA GLU A 27 8.58 4.71 0.12
C GLU A 27 8.59 3.96 -1.20
N ALA A 28 7.48 3.41 -1.59
CA ALA A 28 7.35 2.65 -2.82
C ALA A 28 6.05 2.98 -3.54
N THR A 29 6.03 2.79 -4.86
CA THR A 29 4.81 2.81 -5.67
C THR A 29 3.73 2.01 -4.96
N MET A 30 2.49 2.47 -5.04
CA MET A 30 1.34 1.80 -4.45
C MET A 30 1.33 0.31 -4.80
N PRO A 31 1.51 -0.59 -3.82
CA PRO A 31 1.42 -2.02 -4.04
C PRO A 31 -0.04 -2.48 -4.08
N LEU A 32 -0.25 -3.72 -4.50
CA LEU A 32 -1.55 -4.39 -4.39
C LEU A 32 -1.94 -4.61 -2.92
N SER A 33 -0.96 -5.03 -2.11
CA SER A 33 -1.08 -5.16 -0.67
C SER A 33 0.29 -5.03 -0.02
N TYR A 34 0.31 -4.80 1.27
CA TYR A 34 1.54 -4.89 2.06
C TYR A 34 1.32 -5.71 3.32
N ASN A 35 2.39 -6.31 3.80
CA ASN A 35 2.40 -7.07 5.04
C ASN A 35 3.34 -6.42 6.05
N LEU A 36 2.91 -6.43 7.30
CA LEU A 36 3.70 -6.01 8.45
C LEU A 36 3.66 -7.12 9.50
N ASP A 37 4.66 -7.14 10.36
CA ASP A 37 4.61 -7.97 11.57
C ASP A 37 3.50 -7.47 12.51
N PRO A 38 2.80 -8.34 13.26
CA PRO A 38 1.78 -7.93 14.24
C PRO A 38 2.31 -6.96 15.30
N PHE A 39 3.59 -7.07 15.61
CA PHE A 39 4.28 -6.23 16.59
C PHE A 39 5.13 -5.15 15.92
N THR A 40 4.75 -4.76 14.70
CA THR A 40 5.51 -3.78 13.93
C THR A 40 5.67 -2.46 14.66
N ASN A 41 6.85 -1.88 14.51
CA ASN A 41 7.17 -0.52 14.95
C ASN A 41 7.00 0.52 13.82
N LEU A 42 6.57 0.07 12.63
CA LEU A 42 6.44 0.94 11.47
C LEU A 42 5.08 1.65 11.45
N THR A 43 5.11 2.91 11.01
CA THR A 43 3.91 3.64 10.64
C THR A 43 3.83 3.74 9.13
N VAL A 44 2.75 3.23 8.52
CA VAL A 44 2.55 3.30 7.07
C VAL A 44 1.56 4.39 6.72
N THR A 45 1.95 5.26 5.80
CA THR A 45 1.16 6.40 5.32
C THR A 45 0.95 6.30 3.82
N ASN A 46 -0.29 6.51 3.38
CA ASN A 46 -0.63 6.69 1.97
C ASN A 46 -0.35 8.12 1.54
N LEU A 47 0.45 8.29 0.48
CA LEU A 47 0.84 9.58 -0.08
C LEU A 47 0.13 9.88 -1.42
N GLY A 48 -0.95 9.17 -1.74
CA GLY A 48 -1.76 9.36 -2.95
C GLY A 48 -1.29 8.59 -4.19
N GLY A 49 -0.03 8.24 -4.30
CA GLY A 49 0.54 7.45 -5.41
C GLY A 49 1.60 6.47 -4.95
N SER A 50 1.99 6.58 -3.70
CA SER A 50 2.97 5.73 -3.03
C SER A 50 2.56 5.47 -1.59
N TYR A 51 3.17 4.47 -0.98
CA TYR A 51 3.08 4.21 0.45
C TYR A 51 4.45 4.36 1.07
N ARG A 52 4.49 5.02 2.22
CA ARG A 52 5.71 5.19 3.02
C ARG A 52 5.57 4.46 4.33
N ALA A 53 6.48 3.54 4.59
CA ALA A 53 6.71 2.97 5.91
C ALA A 53 7.81 3.78 6.61
N LEU A 54 7.51 4.32 7.76
CA LEU A 54 8.41 5.10 8.60
C LEU A 54 8.75 4.32 9.86
N GLY A 55 10.03 4.20 10.15
CA GLY A 55 10.54 3.58 11.37
C GLY A 55 10.20 4.37 12.62
N TYR A 56 10.22 3.67 13.75
CA TYR A 56 10.00 4.25 15.07
C TYR A 56 11.34 4.59 15.74
N THR A 57 11.30 4.97 17.01
CA THR A 57 12.47 5.44 17.77
C THR A 57 13.31 4.32 18.40
N ASN A 58 13.14 3.08 17.97
CA ASN A 58 13.91 1.94 18.44
C ASN A 58 14.97 1.57 17.40
N ASP A 59 16.21 1.79 17.74
CA ASP A 59 17.38 1.41 16.94
C ASP A 59 17.61 -0.11 17.01
N ILE A 60 17.68 -0.74 15.86
CA ILE A 60 17.99 -2.16 15.71
C ILE A 60 19.39 -2.23 15.13
N SER A 61 20.34 -2.72 15.93
CA SER A 61 21.73 -2.80 15.50
C SER A 61 21.89 -3.80 14.36
N ASN A 62 22.50 -3.36 13.26
CA ASN A 62 22.80 -4.10 12.03
C ASN A 62 21.55 -4.54 11.25
N ILE A 63 21.74 -4.79 9.96
CA ILE A 63 20.70 -5.33 9.09
C ILE A 63 20.40 -6.78 9.50
N ASP A 64 19.34 -6.97 10.25
CA ASP A 64 18.94 -8.28 10.78
C ASP A 64 17.58 -8.70 10.22
N SER A 65 17.61 -9.70 9.34
CA SER A 65 16.39 -10.26 8.74
C SER A 65 15.54 -11.10 9.71
N SER A 66 15.96 -11.28 10.95
CA SER A 66 15.13 -11.87 12.00
C SER A 66 14.22 -10.84 12.69
N ARG A 67 14.51 -9.56 12.55
CA ARG A 67 13.77 -8.45 13.16
C ARG A 67 12.56 -8.03 12.33
N ARG A 68 11.57 -8.88 12.29
CA ARG A 68 10.35 -8.72 11.45
C ARG A 68 9.58 -7.44 11.74
N GLN A 69 9.62 -6.93 12.96
CA GLN A 69 8.95 -5.68 13.34
C GLN A 69 9.47 -4.44 12.60
N ALA A 70 10.68 -4.49 12.03
CA ALA A 70 11.28 -3.45 11.22
C ALA A 70 11.27 -3.78 9.71
N MET A 71 10.37 -4.65 9.27
CA MET A 71 10.23 -5.05 7.88
C MET A 71 8.93 -4.54 7.27
N TYR A 72 9.01 -4.19 6.00
CA TYR A 72 7.89 -3.77 5.18
C TYR A 72 7.85 -4.59 3.89
N GLU A 73 6.92 -5.53 3.81
CA GLU A 73 6.77 -6.43 2.67
C GLU A 73 5.65 -5.91 1.75
N LEU A 74 5.99 -5.69 0.49
CA LEU A 74 5.18 -5.09 -0.56
C LEU A 74 4.85 -6.13 -1.63
N ASN A 75 3.59 -6.30 -1.97
CA ASN A 75 3.15 -7.24 -2.98
C ASN A 75 2.62 -6.51 -4.21
N TYR A 76 3.13 -6.86 -5.37
CA TYR A 76 2.76 -6.27 -6.65
C TYR A 76 2.30 -7.33 -7.64
N VAL A 77 1.38 -6.94 -8.51
CA VAL A 77 0.95 -7.73 -9.66
C VAL A 77 0.88 -6.85 -10.90
N ASN A 78 1.22 -7.41 -12.05
CA ASN A 78 1.12 -6.76 -13.36
C ASN A 78 1.79 -5.38 -13.40
N VAL A 79 3.02 -5.27 -12.88
CA VAL A 79 3.79 -4.02 -12.86
C VAL A 79 4.90 -4.02 -13.91
N ASN A 80 5.09 -2.88 -14.58
CA ASN A 80 6.18 -2.64 -15.53
C ASN A 80 7.28 -1.82 -14.87
N THR A 81 6.89 -0.97 -13.93
CA THR A 81 7.79 -0.04 -13.23
C THR A 81 7.46 -0.03 -11.75
N LEU A 82 8.49 -0.07 -10.94
CA LEU A 82 8.42 0.03 -9.50
C LEU A 82 9.35 1.16 -9.07
N MET A 83 8.78 2.22 -8.47
CA MET A 83 9.56 3.21 -7.75
C MET A 83 9.79 2.70 -6.34
N TYR A 84 11.02 2.78 -5.91
CA TYR A 84 11.45 2.50 -4.54
C TYR A 84 12.38 3.62 -4.08
N ARG A 85 12.10 4.18 -2.93
CA ARG A 85 12.89 5.24 -2.32
C ARG A 85 13.16 4.88 -0.87
N THR A 86 14.39 4.97 -0.45
CA THR A 86 14.78 4.83 0.94
C THR A 86 15.47 6.11 1.40
N GLY A 87 15.38 6.40 2.66
CA GLY A 87 16.01 7.58 3.24
C GLY A 87 15.77 7.67 4.74
N ALA A 88 16.16 8.79 5.30
CA ALA A 88 15.99 9.06 6.71
C ALA A 88 15.47 10.49 6.93
N ILE A 89 14.57 10.63 7.89
CA ILE A 89 14.08 11.91 8.38
C ILE A 89 14.92 12.28 9.61
N ASN A 90 15.61 13.39 9.52
CA ASN A 90 16.36 13.94 10.65
C ASN A 90 15.38 14.65 11.60
N VAL A 91 15.34 14.24 12.85
CA VAL A 91 14.44 14.77 13.87
C VAL A 91 15.13 15.80 14.78
N SER A 92 16.43 15.61 15.05
CA SER A 92 17.16 16.42 16.05
C SER A 92 18.30 17.28 15.48
N GLY A 93 18.53 17.28 14.17
CA GLY A 93 19.65 17.96 13.53
C GLY A 93 20.98 17.20 13.55
N SER A 94 21.06 16.05 14.20
CA SER A 94 22.27 15.21 14.24
C SER A 94 22.40 14.37 12.97
N SER A 95 23.58 14.33 12.37
CA SER A 95 23.88 13.45 11.24
C SER A 95 24.23 12.05 11.75
N GLN A 96 23.63 11.03 11.14
CA GLN A 96 23.91 9.62 11.45
C GLN A 96 23.97 8.80 10.17
N THR A 97 24.88 7.83 10.13
CA THR A 97 24.93 6.85 9.06
C THR A 97 23.83 5.82 9.29
N ARG A 98 23.07 5.53 8.23
CA ARG A 98 21.99 4.55 8.24
C ARG A 98 22.13 3.61 7.05
N GLN A 99 21.63 2.38 7.23
CA GLN A 99 21.64 1.34 6.23
C GLN A 99 20.26 0.71 6.16
N THR A 100 19.75 0.54 4.95
CA THR A 100 18.52 -0.20 4.70
C THR A 100 18.78 -1.22 3.59
N SER A 101 18.04 -2.30 3.57
CA SER A 101 18.15 -3.32 2.54
C SER A 101 16.80 -3.60 1.89
N LEU A 102 16.83 -3.83 0.58
CA LEU A 102 15.69 -4.28 -0.20
C LEU A 102 15.96 -5.70 -0.72
N PHE A 103 15.02 -6.59 -0.47
CA PHE A 103 15.03 -7.94 -1.00
C PHE A 103 13.82 -8.16 -1.90
N PHE A 104 14.03 -8.72 -3.09
CA PHE A 104 12.94 -9.22 -3.93
C PHE A 104 12.57 -10.65 -3.49
N LYS A 105 12.08 -10.74 -2.27
CA LYS A 105 11.76 -12.00 -1.60
C LYS A 105 10.67 -11.76 -0.55
N ALA A 106 9.75 -12.72 -0.42
CA ALA A 106 8.80 -12.77 0.69
C ALA A 106 9.50 -13.28 1.97
N PHE A 107 9.31 -12.59 3.07
CA PHE A 107 9.71 -13.03 4.40
C PHE A 107 8.55 -13.62 5.20
N TYR A 108 7.37 -13.69 4.56
CA TYR A 108 6.13 -14.24 5.14
C TYR A 108 5.78 -13.58 6.48
N LEU A 109 5.67 -12.26 6.47
CA LEU A 109 5.22 -11.48 7.60
C LEU A 109 3.75 -11.81 7.87
N THR A 110 3.51 -12.56 8.90
CA THR A 110 2.32 -13.43 9.00
C THR A 110 1.09 -12.81 9.60
N ASN A 111 0.91 -11.51 9.83
CA ASN A 111 -0.35 -11.14 10.47
C ASN A 111 -0.95 -9.75 10.24
N LYS A 112 -0.42 -8.97 9.32
CA LYS A 112 -1.18 -7.82 8.83
C LYS A 112 -1.09 -7.74 7.32
N ASN A 113 -1.79 -8.66 6.65
CA ASN A 113 -2.07 -8.46 5.24
C ASN A 113 -3.10 -7.31 5.16
N ILE A 114 -2.61 -6.11 4.94
CA ILE A 114 -3.46 -4.94 4.73
C ILE A 114 -3.73 -4.89 3.23
N ALA A 115 -4.86 -5.47 2.85
CA ALA A 115 -5.41 -5.24 1.52
C ALA A 115 -5.63 -3.74 1.35
N LEU A 116 -5.08 -3.18 0.29
CA LEU A 116 -5.28 -1.77 0.00
C LEU A 116 -6.67 -1.56 -0.56
N PRO A 117 -7.30 -0.41 -0.29
CA PRO A 117 -8.61 -0.12 -0.82
C PRO A 117 -8.58 -0.21 -2.36
N ILE A 118 -9.67 -0.67 -2.91
CA ILE A 118 -9.90 -0.80 -4.35
C ILE A 118 -9.56 0.51 -5.02
N LYS A 119 -8.68 0.46 -6.02
CA LYS A 119 -8.39 1.63 -6.83
C LYS A 119 -9.43 1.74 -7.93
N LEU A 120 -10.37 2.66 -7.78
CA LEU A 120 -11.32 3.00 -8.83
C LEU A 120 -10.59 3.71 -9.98
N ILE A 121 -10.67 3.15 -11.19
CA ILE A 121 -10.12 3.74 -12.42
C ILE A 121 -11.10 4.73 -13.03
N SER A 122 -12.36 4.34 -13.08
CA SER A 122 -13.44 5.17 -13.62
C SER A 122 -14.75 4.90 -12.90
N PHE A 123 -15.58 5.90 -12.84
CA PHE A 123 -16.98 5.81 -12.41
C PHE A 123 -17.80 6.80 -13.26
N ASP A 124 -18.68 6.28 -14.09
CA ASP A 124 -19.49 7.05 -15.02
C ASP A 124 -20.97 6.80 -14.78
N ALA A 125 -21.77 7.85 -14.88
CA ALA A 125 -23.22 7.81 -14.80
C ALA A 125 -23.84 8.42 -16.06
N LYS A 126 -24.70 7.67 -16.76
CA LYS A 126 -25.39 8.16 -17.97
C LYS A 126 -26.90 7.97 -17.85
N LEU A 127 -27.65 9.03 -18.06
CA LEU A 127 -29.11 8.94 -18.13
C LEU A 127 -29.51 8.28 -19.45
N ARG A 128 -30.33 7.23 -19.39
CA ARG A 128 -30.91 6.51 -20.51
C ARG A 128 -32.37 6.18 -20.23
N ASN A 129 -33.30 6.70 -21.04
CA ASN A 129 -34.73 6.37 -20.95
C ASN A 129 -35.29 6.42 -19.53
N ASN A 130 -35.04 7.52 -18.82
CA ASN A 130 -35.43 7.74 -17.42
C ASN A 130 -34.75 6.84 -16.36
N ASN A 131 -33.75 6.05 -16.76
CA ASN A 131 -32.90 5.25 -15.86
C ASN A 131 -31.47 5.76 -15.92
N VAL A 132 -30.74 5.64 -14.80
CA VAL A 132 -29.31 5.94 -14.74
C VAL A 132 -28.52 4.65 -14.92
N SER A 133 -27.73 4.60 -15.99
CA SER A 133 -26.76 3.53 -16.22
C SER A 133 -25.45 3.91 -15.56
N LEU A 134 -24.98 3.08 -14.62
CA LEU A 134 -23.70 3.25 -13.95
C LEU A 134 -22.69 2.27 -14.52
N THR A 135 -21.47 2.76 -14.77
CA THR A 135 -20.36 1.96 -15.23
C THR A 135 -19.12 2.36 -14.43
N TRP A 136 -18.39 1.38 -13.92
CA TRP A 136 -17.10 1.63 -13.24
C TRP A 136 -16.10 0.56 -13.59
N ALA A 137 -14.83 0.90 -13.39
CA ALA A 137 -13.70 -0.01 -13.52
C ALA A 137 -12.76 0.15 -12.34
N THR A 138 -12.20 -0.96 -11.91
CA THR A 138 -11.22 -1.03 -10.84
C THR A 138 -9.89 -1.56 -11.39
N ALA A 139 -8.77 -1.08 -10.85
CA ALA A 139 -7.44 -1.56 -11.22
C ALA A 139 -7.15 -2.94 -10.64
N ALA A 140 -7.68 -3.20 -9.44
CA ALA A 140 -7.61 -4.47 -8.75
C ALA A 140 -8.69 -4.51 -7.68
N GLU A 141 -9.17 -5.70 -7.38
CA GLU A 141 -10.05 -5.98 -6.25
C GLU A 141 -9.40 -7.03 -5.37
N ILE A 142 -9.33 -6.76 -4.06
CA ILE A 142 -8.81 -7.71 -3.08
C ILE A 142 -9.77 -7.78 -1.92
N ASN A 143 -10.23 -8.99 -1.62
CA ASN A 143 -11.21 -9.23 -0.57
C ASN A 143 -12.43 -8.30 -0.70
N ASN A 144 -12.80 -7.98 -1.94
CA ASN A 144 -13.95 -7.13 -2.22
C ASN A 144 -15.20 -8.00 -2.35
N ASP A 145 -15.98 -8.06 -1.29
CA ASP A 145 -17.23 -8.82 -1.30
C ASP A 145 -18.29 -8.12 -2.15
N PHE A 146 -18.39 -6.80 -2.01
CA PHE A 146 -19.40 -6.01 -2.73
C PHE A 146 -19.05 -4.53 -2.81
N PHE A 147 -19.67 -3.86 -3.77
CA PHE A 147 -19.75 -2.40 -3.87
C PHE A 147 -21.11 -1.96 -3.36
N THR A 148 -21.13 -0.90 -2.57
CA THR A 148 -22.36 -0.19 -2.24
C THR A 148 -22.43 1.06 -3.11
N ILE A 149 -23.55 1.21 -3.82
CA ILE A 149 -23.84 2.41 -4.61
C ILE A 149 -24.76 3.29 -3.78
N GLU A 150 -24.32 4.51 -3.58
CA GLU A 150 -25.04 5.49 -2.79
C GLU A 150 -25.45 6.67 -3.67
N ARG A 151 -26.52 7.32 -3.28
CA ARG A 151 -27.04 8.52 -3.95
C ARG A 151 -27.24 9.64 -2.95
N SER A 152 -26.95 10.85 -3.39
CA SER A 152 -27.25 12.07 -2.65
C SER A 152 -28.07 13.02 -3.51
N THR A 153 -28.93 13.81 -2.89
CA THR A 153 -29.68 14.90 -3.53
C THR A 153 -29.09 16.27 -3.19
N ASP A 154 -28.27 16.36 -2.14
CA ASP A 154 -27.66 17.58 -1.64
C ASP A 154 -26.12 17.59 -1.75
N GLY A 155 -25.51 16.45 -2.18
CA GLY A 155 -24.06 16.28 -2.26
C GLY A 155 -23.37 16.13 -0.89
N GLN A 156 -24.12 16.04 0.20
CA GLN A 156 -23.60 15.93 1.58
C GLN A 156 -24.06 14.65 2.26
N THR A 157 -25.32 14.31 2.13
CA THR A 157 -25.92 13.12 2.74
C THR A 157 -26.10 12.06 1.66
N PHE A 158 -25.49 10.89 1.86
CA PHE A 158 -25.55 9.78 0.92
C PHE A 158 -26.37 8.63 1.50
N GLU A 159 -27.24 8.07 0.68
CA GLU A 159 -28.07 6.90 1.03
C GLU A 159 -27.76 5.73 0.10
N PRO A 160 -27.59 4.51 0.62
CA PRO A 160 -27.36 3.33 -0.18
C PRO A 160 -28.61 2.98 -1.01
N ILE A 161 -28.41 2.79 -2.32
CA ILE A 161 -29.50 2.47 -3.25
C ILE A 161 -29.35 1.09 -3.88
N LEU A 162 -28.13 0.56 -3.95
CA LEU A 162 -27.85 -0.73 -4.58
C LEU A 162 -26.56 -1.32 -4.05
N THR A 163 -26.55 -2.65 -3.92
CA THR A 163 -25.32 -3.42 -3.66
C THR A 163 -25.01 -4.29 -4.87
N LYS A 164 -23.76 -4.27 -5.32
CA LYS A 164 -23.26 -5.07 -6.43
C LYS A 164 -22.09 -5.95 -5.94
N ARG A 165 -22.19 -7.25 -6.19
CA ARG A 165 -21.11 -8.18 -5.80
C ARG A 165 -19.78 -7.77 -6.45
N GLY A 166 -18.71 -7.77 -5.67
CA GLY A 166 -17.34 -7.61 -6.12
C GLY A 166 -16.78 -8.86 -6.77
N ALA A 167 -15.62 -8.74 -7.40
CA ALA A 167 -14.92 -9.87 -8.02
C ALA A 167 -14.15 -10.73 -6.98
N GLY A 168 -14.14 -10.33 -5.72
CA GLY A 168 -13.38 -10.99 -4.66
C GLY A 168 -11.89 -10.64 -4.80
N ASN A 169 -11.16 -11.44 -5.56
CA ASN A 169 -9.76 -11.21 -5.89
C ASN A 169 -9.58 -11.28 -7.42
N SER A 170 -9.24 -10.16 -8.05
CA SER A 170 -9.02 -10.06 -9.49
C SER A 170 -7.85 -9.10 -9.82
#